data_f64e584b68b254ab955b29165ce45510
#
_entry.id   f64e584b68b254ab955b29165ce45510
#
_cell.length_a   1.000
_cell.length_b   1.000
_cell.length_c   1.000
_cell.angle_alpha   90.00
_cell.angle_beta   90.00
_cell.angle_gamma   90.00
#
_symmetry.space_group_name_H-M   'P 1'
#
loop_
_entity.id
_entity.type
_entity.pdbx_description
1 polymer ?
#
loop_
_entity_poly.entity_id
_entity_poly.type
_entity_poly.pdbx_seq_one_letter_code
_entity_poly.pdbx_strand_id
1 'polypeptide(L)'
;MSDVLKYKARVLDTKSQSFCGAKWYEAVIFLGSGKTMSCHHNPYHEVSDTAVLENYKAIHNTSEKKQQRAEMLRGERSEGCNYCWRLEDNNSVSDRVYKSQKFTDADNQLAFDSDPNADVDLQSLELHFDKVCQMACSYCHAGYSTTWAQDIKQNGAYENVESDKQQHYKYQRKIDQLFKPNQENLYVEAFYKWWDADLHRTLKELRI
;
A
#
# COMPACT_ATOMS: atom_id res chain seq x y z
N MET A 1 7.52 -13.63 28.01
CA MET A 1 7.23 -12.64 26.95
C MET A 1 7.68 -13.24 25.65
N SER A 2 6.81 -13.28 24.61
CA SER A 2 7.18 -13.84 23.31
C SER A 2 8.32 -13.03 22.66
N ASP A 3 9.09 -13.63 21.74
CA ASP A 3 10.21 -12.95 21.09
C ASP A 3 9.72 -11.73 20.26
N VAL A 4 8.50 -11.80 19.75
CA VAL A 4 7.85 -10.69 19.04
C VAL A 4 7.60 -9.49 19.96
N LEU A 5 7.16 -9.71 21.20
CA LEU A 5 6.96 -8.64 22.18
C LEU A 5 8.29 -8.05 22.67
N LYS A 6 9.33 -8.90 22.78
CA LYS A 6 10.69 -8.40 23.06
C LYS A 6 11.21 -7.51 21.93
N TYR A 7 10.99 -7.90 20.67
CA TYR A 7 11.34 -7.09 19.51
C TYR A 7 10.59 -5.76 19.52
N LYS A 8 9.26 -5.79 19.74
CA LYS A 8 8.46 -4.57 19.83
C LYS A 8 9.04 -3.59 20.83
N ALA A 9 9.29 -4.05 22.07
CA ALA A 9 9.82 -3.20 23.13
C ALA A 9 11.25 -2.70 22.86
N ARG A 10 12.12 -3.56 22.29
CA ARG A 10 13.53 -3.25 22.07
C ARG A 10 13.78 -2.38 20.85
N VAL A 11 13.00 -2.56 19.77
CA VAL A 11 13.25 -1.93 18.47
C VAL A 11 12.22 -0.89 18.13
N LEU A 12 10.92 -1.22 18.18
CA LEU A 12 9.89 -0.32 17.67
C LEU A 12 9.54 0.77 18.69
N ASP A 13 9.22 0.39 19.92
CA ASP A 13 8.75 1.34 20.94
C ASP A 13 9.87 2.29 21.42
N THR A 14 11.15 1.95 21.19
CA THR A 14 12.27 2.87 21.42
C THR A 14 12.32 4.03 20.41
N LYS A 15 11.70 3.85 19.24
CA LYS A 15 11.60 4.88 18.21
C LYS A 15 10.36 5.72 18.42
N SER A 16 9.20 5.11 18.23
CA SER A 16 7.91 5.70 18.58
C SER A 16 6.89 4.59 18.80
N GLN A 17 5.81 4.89 19.55
CA GLN A 17 4.74 3.92 19.80
C GLN A 17 3.92 3.58 18.55
N SER A 18 4.08 4.33 17.46
CA SER A 18 3.36 4.15 16.21
C SER A 18 4.26 3.79 15.02
N PHE A 19 5.59 3.76 15.19
CA PHE A 19 6.51 3.45 14.09
C PHE A 19 6.26 2.07 13.48
N CYS A 20 6.27 2.01 12.14
CA CYS A 20 6.10 0.77 11.37
C CYS A 20 7.02 0.79 10.14
N GLY A 21 8.04 -0.09 10.10
CA GLY A 21 8.99 -0.17 8.97
C GLY A 21 8.34 -0.46 7.62
N ALA A 22 7.21 -1.17 7.61
CA ALA A 22 6.46 -1.42 6.38
C ALA A 22 5.96 -0.13 5.71
N LYS A 23 5.78 0.96 6.46
CA LYS A 23 5.37 2.25 5.89
C LYS A 23 6.46 2.86 4.97
N TRP A 24 7.70 2.50 5.19
CA TRP A 24 8.83 2.90 4.35
C TRP A 24 9.10 1.90 3.24
N TYR A 25 9.16 0.60 3.57
CA TYR A 25 9.82 -0.40 2.74
C TYR A 25 8.88 -1.42 2.08
N GLU A 26 7.57 -1.39 2.37
CA GLU A 26 6.58 -2.29 1.78
C GLU A 26 5.52 -1.51 1.00
N ALA A 27 5.12 -2.04 -0.14
CA ALA A 27 3.97 -1.53 -0.89
C ALA A 27 3.24 -2.63 -1.63
N VAL A 28 1.93 -2.40 -1.80
CA VAL A 28 1.12 -3.02 -2.85
C VAL A 28 0.77 -1.93 -3.84
N ILE A 29 1.06 -2.15 -5.11
CA ILE A 29 0.83 -1.18 -6.19
C ILE A 29 -0.05 -1.79 -7.26
N PHE A 30 -1.15 -1.12 -7.57
CA PHE A 30 -2.10 -1.50 -8.61
C PHE A 30 -1.91 -0.57 -9.81
N LEU A 31 -1.04 -0.96 -10.73
CA LEU A 31 -0.71 -0.15 -11.90
C LEU A 31 -1.92 0.09 -12.80
N GLY A 32 -2.78 -0.92 -12.99
CA GLY A 32 -3.98 -0.78 -13.80
C GLY A 32 -4.96 0.28 -13.31
N SER A 33 -4.93 0.65 -12.03
CA SER A 33 -5.87 1.62 -11.44
C SER A 33 -5.20 2.84 -10.80
N GLY A 34 -3.87 2.93 -10.82
CA GLY A 34 -3.14 4.02 -10.19
C GLY A 34 -3.39 4.12 -8.69
N LYS A 35 -3.39 2.98 -8.00
CA LYS A 35 -3.59 2.91 -6.54
C LYS A 35 -2.41 2.25 -5.86
N THR A 36 -2.15 2.65 -4.63
CA THR A 36 -1.11 2.05 -3.79
C THR A 36 -1.53 1.98 -2.33
N MET A 37 -0.96 1.06 -1.59
CA MET A 37 -1.06 0.97 -0.13
C MET A 37 0.25 0.45 0.45
N SER A 38 0.52 0.71 1.73
CA SER A 38 1.74 0.20 2.39
C SER A 38 1.58 -1.23 2.90
N CYS A 39 0.37 -1.64 3.19
CA CYS A 39 0.03 -3.01 3.60
C CYS A 39 -1.47 -3.24 3.36
N HIS A 40 -1.89 -4.50 3.40
CA HIS A 40 -3.28 -4.90 3.11
C HIS A 40 -4.33 -4.40 4.12
N HIS A 41 -3.92 -3.83 5.26
CA HIS A 41 -4.83 -3.23 6.23
C HIS A 41 -5.10 -1.74 6.00
N ASN A 42 -4.26 -1.09 5.19
CA ASN A 42 -4.44 0.32 4.87
C ASN A 42 -5.47 0.51 3.75
N PRO A 43 -6.26 1.58 3.81
CA PRO A 43 -6.99 2.04 2.63
C PRO A 43 -6.05 2.32 1.46
N TYR A 44 -6.56 2.16 0.25
CA TYR A 44 -5.84 2.58 -0.94
C TYR A 44 -5.65 4.09 -0.97
N HIS A 45 -4.47 4.53 -1.37
CA HIS A 45 -4.22 5.91 -1.78
C HIS A 45 -4.28 5.98 -3.30
N GLU A 46 -4.96 6.98 -3.84
CA GLU A 46 -4.89 7.27 -5.27
C GLU A 46 -3.55 7.94 -5.58
N VAL A 47 -2.88 7.44 -6.60
CA VAL A 47 -1.64 8.04 -7.08
C VAL A 47 -1.99 9.18 -8.02
N SER A 48 -1.45 10.38 -7.77
CA SER A 48 -1.66 11.54 -8.62
C SER A 48 -0.94 11.39 -9.95
N ASP A 49 -1.65 11.55 -11.05
CA ASP A 49 -1.08 11.51 -12.41
C ASP A 49 0.01 12.58 -12.58
N THR A 50 -0.24 13.79 -12.08
CA THR A 50 0.72 14.91 -12.16
C THR A 50 1.98 14.62 -11.34
N ALA A 51 1.82 14.07 -10.12
CA ALA A 51 2.97 13.71 -9.30
C ALA A 51 3.84 12.62 -9.96
N VAL A 52 3.23 11.66 -10.64
CA VAL A 52 3.96 10.60 -11.35
C VAL A 52 4.67 11.13 -12.59
N LEU A 53 4.08 12.09 -13.31
CA LEU A 53 4.74 12.73 -14.45
C LEU A 53 6.00 13.50 -14.04
N GLU A 54 5.97 14.13 -12.87
CA GLU A 54 7.10 14.87 -12.31
C GLU A 54 8.13 13.93 -11.67
N ASN A 55 7.67 12.86 -11.02
CA ASN A 55 8.51 11.92 -10.28
C ASN A 55 7.92 10.51 -10.33
N TYR A 56 8.55 9.61 -11.08
CA TYR A 56 8.11 8.22 -11.17
C TYR A 56 8.06 7.48 -9.82
N LYS A 57 8.86 7.88 -8.82
CA LYS A 57 8.81 7.31 -7.46
C LYS A 57 7.52 7.66 -6.69
N ALA A 58 6.73 8.62 -7.20
CA ALA A 58 5.45 8.97 -6.60
C ALA A 58 4.41 7.84 -6.65
N ILE A 59 4.58 6.81 -7.48
CA ILE A 59 3.72 5.61 -7.44
C ILE A 59 3.75 4.89 -6.09
N HIS A 60 4.81 5.10 -5.32
CA HIS A 60 4.95 4.62 -3.94
C HIS A 60 4.95 5.76 -2.93
N ASN A 61 5.66 6.84 -3.22
CA ASN A 61 5.88 7.94 -2.28
C ASN A 61 4.78 9.01 -2.40
N THR A 62 3.52 8.60 -2.21
CA THR A 62 2.39 9.51 -2.25
C THR A 62 2.42 10.51 -1.08
N SER A 63 1.73 11.64 -1.24
CA SER A 63 1.57 12.64 -0.17
C SER A 63 1.00 12.04 1.11
N GLU A 64 0.03 11.14 0.98
CA GLU A 64 -0.59 10.46 2.10
C GLU A 64 0.39 9.54 2.85
N LYS A 65 1.24 8.81 2.12
CA LYS A 65 2.27 7.97 2.75
C LYS A 65 3.33 8.82 3.46
N LYS A 66 3.75 9.92 2.87
CA LYS A 66 4.67 10.88 3.48
C LYS A 66 4.08 11.49 4.75
N GLN A 67 2.82 11.89 4.71
CA GLN A 67 2.11 12.36 5.90
C GLN A 67 2.05 11.28 6.99
N GLN A 68 1.68 10.05 6.65
CA GLN A 68 1.62 8.94 7.61
C GLN A 68 2.99 8.60 8.22
N ARG A 69 4.08 8.71 7.44
CA ARG A 69 5.45 8.59 7.97
C ARG A 69 5.74 9.69 9.00
N ALA A 70 5.40 10.94 8.66
CA ALA A 70 5.57 12.07 9.58
C ALA A 70 4.78 11.88 10.89
N GLU A 71 3.53 11.44 10.82
CA GLU A 71 2.71 11.09 11.99
C GLU A 71 3.40 10.03 12.85
N MET A 72 3.88 8.94 12.24
CA MET A 72 4.55 7.85 12.94
C MET A 72 5.87 8.27 13.60
N LEU A 73 6.65 9.17 12.97
CA LEU A 73 7.86 9.70 13.59
C LEU A 73 7.58 10.57 14.81
N ARG A 74 6.43 11.26 14.84
CA ARG A 74 5.97 12.02 16.02
C ARG A 74 5.29 11.17 17.09
N GLY A 75 5.15 9.85 16.86
CA GLY A 75 4.44 8.96 17.78
C GLY A 75 2.91 9.01 17.64
N GLU A 76 2.40 9.68 16.62
CA GLU A 76 0.98 9.79 16.34
C GLU A 76 0.45 8.54 15.63
N ARG A 77 -0.77 8.15 15.94
CA ARG A 77 -1.45 7.00 15.34
C ARG A 77 -2.17 7.42 14.06
N SER A 78 -1.60 7.05 12.92
CA SER A 78 -2.26 7.28 11.63
C SER A 78 -3.60 6.55 11.55
N GLU A 79 -4.64 7.25 11.08
CA GLU A 79 -6.00 6.72 10.95
C GLU A 79 -6.04 5.49 10.02
N GLY A 80 -5.26 5.49 8.95
CA GLY A 80 -5.17 4.35 8.02
C GLY A 80 -4.64 3.06 8.65
N CYS A 81 -4.09 3.09 9.86
CA CYS A 81 -3.54 1.95 10.59
C CYS A 81 -4.42 1.46 11.75
N ASN A 82 -5.70 1.84 11.80
CA ASN A 82 -6.62 1.53 12.89
C ASN A 82 -6.75 0.03 13.20
N TYR A 83 -6.53 -0.85 12.21
CA TYR A 83 -6.50 -2.30 12.46
C TYR A 83 -5.41 -2.66 13.47
N CYS A 84 -4.19 -2.19 13.28
CA CYS A 84 -3.08 -2.45 14.19
C CYS A 84 -3.32 -1.84 15.58
N TRP A 85 -3.83 -0.60 15.62
CA TRP A 85 -4.09 0.07 16.89
C TRP A 85 -5.13 -0.65 17.73
N ARG A 86 -6.21 -1.13 17.11
CA ARG A 86 -7.23 -1.92 17.84
C ARG A 86 -6.68 -3.20 18.43
N LEU A 87 -5.76 -3.88 17.73
CA LEU A 87 -5.11 -5.08 18.26
C LEU A 87 -4.21 -4.73 19.46
N GLU A 88 -3.39 -3.69 19.33
CA GLU A 88 -2.46 -3.29 20.39
C GLU A 88 -3.18 -2.75 21.62
N ASP A 89 -4.29 -2.03 21.45
CA ASP A 89 -5.14 -1.55 22.56
C ASP A 89 -5.81 -2.71 23.32
N ASN A 90 -5.99 -3.85 22.66
CA ASN A 90 -6.46 -5.09 23.29
C ASN A 90 -5.30 -6.03 23.71
N ASN A 91 -4.10 -5.51 23.90
CA ASN A 91 -2.90 -6.25 24.30
C ASN A 91 -2.53 -7.41 23.35
N SER A 92 -2.93 -7.33 22.08
CA SER A 92 -2.57 -8.29 21.04
C SER A 92 -1.41 -7.77 20.19
N VAL A 93 -0.67 -8.69 19.57
CA VAL A 93 0.40 -8.32 18.65
C VAL A 93 -0.20 -7.97 17.30
N SER A 94 0.12 -6.79 16.79
CA SER A 94 -0.37 -6.31 15.49
C SER A 94 0.58 -6.68 14.34
N ASP A 95 0.08 -6.61 13.11
CA ASP A 95 0.89 -6.77 11.89
C ASP A 95 2.01 -5.73 11.77
N ARG A 96 1.86 -4.56 12.40
CA ARG A 96 2.92 -3.57 12.49
C ARG A 96 4.22 -4.18 13.01
N VAL A 97 4.12 -5.02 14.03
CA VAL A 97 5.28 -5.66 14.66
C VAL A 97 5.86 -6.72 13.74
N TYR A 98 5.04 -7.64 13.23
CA TYR A 98 5.48 -8.72 12.34
C TYR A 98 6.08 -8.19 11.03
N LYS A 99 5.47 -7.18 10.45
CA LYS A 99 5.95 -6.58 9.19
C LYS A 99 7.26 -5.82 9.39
N SER A 100 7.41 -5.11 10.51
CA SER A 100 8.67 -4.42 10.81
C SER A 100 9.84 -5.38 11.05
N GLN A 101 9.58 -6.59 11.54
CA GLN A 101 10.60 -7.63 11.70
C GLN A 101 11.18 -8.16 10.39
N LYS A 102 10.51 -7.94 9.25
CA LYS A 102 11.05 -8.31 7.93
C LYS A 102 12.28 -7.48 7.55
N PHE A 103 12.42 -6.30 8.13
CA PHE A 103 13.53 -5.38 7.89
C PHE A 103 14.54 -5.46 9.02
N THR A 104 15.80 -5.22 8.73
CA THR A 104 16.83 -5.22 9.76
C THR A 104 16.63 -4.09 10.78
N ASP A 105 17.22 -4.22 11.97
CA ASP A 105 17.20 -3.15 12.97
C ASP A 105 17.83 -1.85 12.40
N ALA A 106 18.84 -1.99 11.54
CA ALA A 106 19.50 -0.87 10.85
C ALA A 106 18.56 -0.22 9.82
N ASP A 107 17.82 -1.01 9.02
CA ASP A 107 16.82 -0.47 8.09
C ASP A 107 15.75 0.31 8.86
N ASN A 108 15.22 -0.25 9.96
CA ASN A 108 14.23 0.43 10.78
C ASN A 108 14.79 1.70 11.45
N GLN A 109 16.08 1.72 11.82
CA GLN A 109 16.72 2.93 12.34
C GLN A 109 16.87 3.98 11.25
N LEU A 110 17.34 3.60 10.07
CA LEU A 110 17.45 4.50 8.91
C LEU A 110 16.11 5.13 8.55
N ALA A 111 15.03 4.31 8.54
CA ALA A 111 13.68 4.80 8.31
C ALA A 111 13.23 5.82 9.36
N PHE A 112 13.53 5.57 10.62
CA PHE A 112 13.17 6.47 11.71
C PHE A 112 13.93 7.80 11.67
N ASP A 113 15.19 7.78 11.26
CA ASP A 113 16.06 8.96 11.16
C ASP A 113 15.86 9.73 9.83
N SER A 114 15.06 9.18 8.89
CA SER A 114 14.86 9.80 7.58
C SER A 114 13.90 11.00 7.63
N ASP A 115 14.07 11.91 6.66
CA ASP A 115 13.03 12.90 6.38
C ASP A 115 11.76 12.18 5.88
N PRO A 116 10.60 12.35 6.54
CA PRO A 116 9.36 11.70 6.13
C PRO A 116 8.90 12.10 4.72
N ASN A 117 9.35 13.25 4.20
CA ASN A 117 9.05 13.73 2.86
C ASN A 117 10.00 13.18 1.79
N ALA A 118 11.11 12.56 2.18
CA ALA A 118 12.03 11.94 1.23
C ALA A 118 11.36 10.79 0.49
N ASP A 119 11.79 10.57 -0.75
CA ASP A 119 11.45 9.37 -1.48
C ASP A 119 12.26 8.19 -0.96
N VAL A 120 11.58 7.09 -0.74
CA VAL A 120 12.17 5.85 -0.21
C VAL A 120 12.01 4.75 -1.23
N ASP A 121 13.04 3.95 -1.43
CA ASP A 121 12.99 2.76 -2.26
C ASP A 121 12.47 1.55 -1.46
N LEU A 122 11.72 0.69 -2.16
CA LEU A 122 11.07 -0.48 -1.55
C LEU A 122 12.06 -1.63 -1.34
N GLN A 123 11.78 -2.43 -0.31
CA GLN A 123 12.42 -3.72 -0.09
C GLN A 123 11.44 -4.89 -0.32
N SER A 124 10.13 -4.64 -0.19
CA SER A 124 9.08 -5.63 -0.45
C SER A 124 7.98 -4.99 -1.28
N LEU A 125 7.65 -5.59 -2.40
CA LEU A 125 6.67 -5.10 -3.35
C LEU A 125 5.74 -6.22 -3.78
N GLU A 126 4.44 -5.95 -3.69
CA GLU A 126 3.39 -6.70 -4.38
C GLU A 126 2.87 -5.83 -5.52
N LEU A 127 2.90 -6.35 -6.75
CA LEU A 127 2.64 -5.58 -7.96
C LEU A 127 1.51 -6.20 -8.77
N HIS A 128 0.50 -5.40 -9.06
CA HIS A 128 -0.61 -5.79 -9.92
C HIS A 128 -0.60 -4.93 -11.19
N PHE A 129 -0.29 -5.54 -12.34
CA PHE A 129 -0.26 -4.86 -13.63
C PHE A 129 -1.67 -4.55 -14.12
N ASP A 130 -2.58 -5.51 -14.00
CA ASP A 130 -3.96 -5.36 -14.41
C ASP A 130 -4.91 -6.17 -13.50
N LYS A 131 -6.18 -6.17 -13.84
CA LYS A 131 -7.25 -6.90 -13.15
C LYS A 131 -8.03 -7.79 -14.11
N VAL A 132 -7.44 -8.12 -15.25
CA VAL A 132 -8.09 -8.98 -16.27
C VAL A 132 -8.40 -10.33 -15.66
N CYS A 133 -9.68 -10.59 -15.51
CA CYS A 133 -10.17 -11.84 -14.95
C CYS A 133 -11.56 -12.16 -15.55
N GLN A 134 -11.70 -13.30 -16.21
CA GLN A 134 -12.97 -13.79 -16.73
C GLN A 134 -13.84 -14.50 -15.69
N MET A 135 -13.36 -14.62 -14.46
CA MET A 135 -14.08 -15.29 -13.37
C MET A 135 -14.98 -14.32 -12.62
N ALA A 136 -16.17 -14.81 -12.21
CA ALA A 136 -17.10 -14.10 -11.34
C ALA A 136 -17.22 -14.80 -9.97
N CYS A 137 -16.10 -14.93 -9.26
CA CYS A 137 -16.07 -15.58 -7.96
C CYS A 137 -16.91 -14.81 -6.93
N SER A 138 -17.73 -15.49 -6.15
CA SER A 138 -18.65 -14.88 -5.18
C SER A 138 -17.98 -14.08 -4.06
N TYR A 139 -16.71 -14.33 -3.78
CA TYR A 139 -15.90 -13.62 -2.78
C TYR A 139 -15.06 -12.49 -3.38
N CYS A 140 -15.16 -12.25 -4.69
CA CYS A 140 -14.40 -11.23 -5.40
C CYS A 140 -15.25 -10.00 -5.70
N HIS A 141 -14.64 -8.92 -6.15
CA HIS A 141 -15.33 -7.67 -6.44
C HIS A 141 -14.63 -6.88 -7.56
N ALA A 142 -15.25 -5.80 -8.02
CA ALA A 142 -14.76 -4.96 -9.11
C ALA A 142 -13.36 -4.37 -8.88
N GLY A 143 -12.90 -4.30 -7.64
CA GLY A 143 -11.53 -3.90 -7.31
C GLY A 143 -10.46 -4.87 -7.82
N TYR A 144 -10.78 -6.14 -8.03
CA TYR A 144 -9.85 -7.22 -8.42
C TYR A 144 -10.29 -8.03 -9.64
N SER A 145 -11.39 -7.67 -10.29
CA SER A 145 -11.91 -8.42 -11.43
C SER A 145 -12.54 -7.50 -12.45
N THR A 146 -12.10 -7.59 -13.69
CA THR A 146 -12.73 -6.89 -14.82
C THR A 146 -14.13 -7.39 -15.11
N THR A 147 -14.43 -8.67 -14.85
CA THR A 147 -15.80 -9.22 -14.99
C THR A 147 -16.75 -8.52 -14.04
N TRP A 148 -16.41 -8.40 -12.74
CA TRP A 148 -17.22 -7.65 -11.79
C TRP A 148 -17.28 -6.15 -12.09
N ALA A 149 -16.17 -5.57 -12.56
CA ALA A 149 -16.15 -4.18 -12.98
C ALA A 149 -17.08 -3.92 -14.16
N GLN A 150 -17.12 -4.81 -15.13
CA GLN A 150 -18.01 -4.73 -16.29
C GLN A 150 -19.48 -4.92 -15.90
N ASP A 151 -19.76 -5.84 -14.97
CA ASP A 151 -21.10 -6.05 -14.45
C ASP A 151 -21.65 -4.80 -13.77
N ILE A 152 -20.88 -4.16 -12.90
CA ILE A 152 -21.25 -2.87 -12.27
C ILE A 152 -21.45 -1.78 -13.32
N LYS A 153 -20.64 -1.75 -14.38
CA LYS A 153 -20.77 -0.77 -15.46
C LYS A 153 -22.06 -0.95 -16.25
N GLN A 154 -22.50 -2.20 -16.44
CA GLN A 154 -23.70 -2.53 -17.22
C GLN A 154 -24.98 -2.50 -16.39
N ASN A 155 -24.94 -3.01 -15.17
CA ASN A 155 -26.12 -3.27 -14.35
C ASN A 155 -26.27 -2.31 -13.15
N GLY A 156 -25.25 -1.49 -12.88
CA GLY A 156 -25.21 -0.57 -11.74
C GLY A 156 -24.53 -1.17 -10.52
N ALA A 157 -24.35 -0.34 -9.50
CA ALA A 157 -23.72 -0.71 -8.23
C ALA A 157 -24.62 -1.64 -7.40
N TYR A 158 -24.00 -2.47 -6.59
CA TYR A 158 -24.70 -3.31 -5.60
C TYR A 158 -25.02 -2.50 -4.36
N GLU A 159 -26.17 -1.84 -4.34
CA GLU A 159 -26.54 -0.89 -3.27
C GLU A 159 -26.72 -1.53 -1.91
N ASN A 160 -27.09 -2.79 -1.87
CA ASN A 160 -27.35 -3.54 -0.64
C ASN A 160 -26.12 -4.30 -0.10
N VAL A 161 -24.96 -4.12 -0.75
CA VAL A 161 -23.70 -4.76 -0.33
C VAL A 161 -22.75 -3.69 0.15
N GLU A 162 -22.35 -3.80 1.42
CA GLU A 162 -21.36 -2.92 2.01
C GLU A 162 -20.02 -3.65 2.18
N SER A 163 -18.94 -2.95 1.94
CA SER A 163 -17.60 -3.38 2.30
C SER A 163 -17.06 -2.49 3.43
N ASP A 164 -15.96 -2.90 4.02
CA ASP A 164 -15.24 -2.22 5.11
C ASP A 164 -14.68 -0.82 4.73
N LYS A 165 -15.57 0.09 4.33
CA LYS A 165 -15.30 1.45 3.83
C LYS A 165 -14.57 1.51 2.47
N GLN A 166 -14.27 0.37 1.86
CA GLN A 166 -13.75 0.28 0.49
C GLN A 166 -14.94 0.25 -0.46
N GLN A 167 -14.99 1.09 -1.44
CA GLN A 167 -16.13 1.17 -2.38
C GLN A 167 -16.10 0.03 -3.43
N HIS A 168 -15.89 -1.19 -2.98
CA HIS A 168 -15.68 -2.36 -3.83
C HIS A 168 -16.85 -2.69 -4.75
N TYR A 169 -18.06 -2.46 -4.25
CA TYR A 169 -19.31 -2.81 -4.92
C TYR A 169 -20.01 -1.61 -5.55
N LYS A 170 -19.40 -0.43 -5.49
CA LYS A 170 -19.91 0.80 -6.10
C LYS A 170 -19.17 1.14 -7.37
N TYR A 171 -19.78 1.98 -8.20
CA TYR A 171 -19.13 2.46 -9.41
C TYR A 171 -17.83 3.21 -9.06
N GLN A 172 -16.72 2.76 -9.61
CA GLN A 172 -15.43 3.40 -9.42
C GLN A 172 -15.17 4.38 -10.55
N ARG A 173 -14.84 5.62 -10.20
CA ARG A 173 -14.63 6.74 -11.11
C ARG A 173 -13.62 6.46 -12.24
N LYS A 174 -12.64 5.59 -11.99
CA LYS A 174 -11.57 5.20 -12.92
C LYS A 174 -11.78 3.80 -13.52
N ILE A 175 -13.02 3.28 -13.53
CA ILE A 175 -13.29 1.92 -14.02
C ILE A 175 -12.84 1.72 -15.47
N ASP A 176 -12.95 2.79 -16.29
CA ASP A 176 -12.54 2.74 -17.70
C ASP A 176 -11.02 2.64 -17.88
N GLN A 177 -10.23 3.09 -16.91
CA GLN A 177 -8.77 2.93 -16.94
C GLN A 177 -8.33 1.48 -16.78
N LEU A 178 -9.18 0.64 -16.15
CA LEU A 178 -8.90 -0.79 -15.98
C LEU A 178 -8.84 -1.55 -17.32
N PHE A 179 -9.39 -0.96 -18.37
CA PHE A 179 -9.45 -1.55 -19.70
C PHE A 179 -8.45 -0.92 -20.70
N LYS A 180 -7.61 0.02 -20.24
CA LYS A 180 -6.56 0.58 -21.09
C LYS A 180 -5.41 -0.42 -21.27
N PRO A 181 -4.84 -0.48 -22.49
CA PRO A 181 -3.62 -1.25 -22.71
C PRO A 181 -2.48 -0.80 -21.79
N ASN A 182 -1.66 -1.73 -21.30
CA ASN A 182 -0.52 -1.40 -20.45
C ASN A 182 0.49 -0.43 -21.10
N GLN A 183 0.60 -0.44 -22.43
CA GLN A 183 1.49 0.47 -23.18
C GLN A 183 1.08 1.95 -23.08
N GLU A 184 -0.18 2.23 -22.74
CA GLU A 184 -0.71 3.60 -22.60
C GLU A 184 -0.90 3.99 -21.12
N ASN A 185 -0.40 3.17 -20.19
CA ASN A 185 -0.63 3.37 -18.78
C ASN A 185 0.57 4.07 -18.14
N LEU A 186 0.35 5.30 -17.70
CA LEU A 186 1.33 6.15 -17.02
C LEU A 186 2.01 5.46 -15.82
N TYR A 187 1.26 4.68 -15.05
CA TYR A 187 1.78 4.03 -13.85
C TYR A 187 2.67 2.85 -14.20
N VAL A 188 2.38 2.14 -15.29
CA VAL A 188 3.24 1.09 -15.83
C VAL A 188 4.55 1.68 -16.32
N GLU A 189 4.50 2.80 -17.06
CA GLU A 189 5.68 3.53 -17.51
C GLU A 189 6.55 3.99 -16.33
N ALA A 190 5.92 4.59 -15.31
CA ALA A 190 6.61 5.05 -14.12
C ALA A 190 7.27 3.90 -13.35
N PHE A 191 6.58 2.75 -13.25
CA PHE A 191 7.15 1.56 -12.62
C PHE A 191 8.41 1.09 -13.35
N TYR A 192 8.41 1.00 -14.69
CA TYR A 192 9.58 0.59 -15.44
C TYR A 192 10.73 1.59 -15.32
N LYS A 193 10.44 2.90 -15.35
CA LYS A 193 11.46 3.93 -15.09
C LYS A 193 12.11 3.74 -13.71
N TRP A 194 11.32 3.47 -12.69
CA TRP A 194 11.85 3.24 -11.35
C TRP A 194 12.60 1.92 -11.25
N TRP A 195 12.09 0.86 -11.89
CA TRP A 195 12.76 -0.43 -11.95
C TRP A 195 14.16 -0.32 -12.52
N ASP A 196 14.29 0.32 -13.67
CA ASP A 196 15.57 0.48 -14.37
C ASP A 196 16.55 1.39 -13.62
N ALA A 197 16.05 2.39 -12.92
CA ALA A 197 16.90 3.29 -12.15
C ALA A 197 17.48 2.61 -10.90
N ASP A 198 16.62 2.22 -9.96
CA ASP A 198 17.06 1.85 -8.61
C ASP A 198 16.32 0.64 -8.02
N LEU A 199 15.02 0.48 -8.30
CA LEU A 199 14.14 -0.42 -7.56
C LEU A 199 14.63 -1.87 -7.56
N HIS A 200 15.11 -2.36 -8.70
CA HIS A 200 15.63 -3.74 -8.83
C HIS A 200 16.82 -4.03 -7.91
N ARG A 201 17.52 -3.00 -7.41
CA ARG A 201 18.68 -3.16 -6.52
C ARG A 201 18.30 -3.20 -5.05
N THR A 202 17.16 -2.62 -4.70
CA THR A 202 16.71 -2.50 -3.31
C THR A 202 15.70 -3.57 -2.92
N LEU A 203 14.97 -4.14 -3.89
CA LEU A 203 13.97 -5.17 -3.65
C LEU A 203 14.59 -6.47 -3.15
N LYS A 204 14.07 -6.95 -2.02
CA LYS A 204 14.36 -8.27 -1.45
C LYS A 204 13.22 -9.27 -1.70
N GLU A 205 12.00 -8.75 -1.88
CA GLU A 205 10.80 -9.55 -2.12
C GLU A 205 9.95 -8.87 -3.21
N LEU A 206 9.59 -9.63 -4.25
CA LEU A 206 8.67 -9.21 -5.30
C LEU A 206 7.58 -10.28 -5.48
N ARG A 207 6.32 -9.85 -5.45
CA ARG A 207 5.14 -10.66 -5.79
C ARG A 207 4.41 -9.99 -6.96
N ILE A 208 4.00 -10.79 -7.94
CA ILE A 208 3.27 -10.35 -9.13
C ILE A 208 1.99 -11.18 -9.25
#